data_c90671283064857f8b29b79b5e4b55f8
#
_entry.id   c90671283064857f8b29b79b5e4b55f8
#
_cell.length_a   1.000
_cell.length_b   1.000
_cell.length_c   1.000
_cell.angle_alpha   90.00
_cell.angle_beta   90.00
_cell.angle_gamma   90.00
#
_symmetry.space_group_name_H-M   'P 1'
#
loop_
_entity.id
_entity.type
_entity.pdbx_description
1 polymer ?
#
loop_
_entity_poly.entity_id
_entity_poly.type
_entity_poly.pdbx_seq_one_letter_code
_entity_poly.pdbx_strand_id
1 'polypeptide(L)'
;MLLFELAFAAGMREGERYALMPYELEQRDGVPGINVQQQIQQYGKPEDAVIPAWLKAEHLYGILWLTTPKTHAAHRFVPISTSLWQRLWARIKRLGIGPRDLIFTNSRGNPVRSSTERYNWNKALKAASLPPVTIHSARHWTASMTARANMPDDARTAIMGHTSITMTNHYTHRDTASLAALLDQAIPDLHDDTEIIEAEIIEETA
;
A
#
# COMPACT_ATOMS: atom_id res chain seq x y z
N MET A 1 8.03 -0.66 -9.77
CA MET A 1 8.14 0.71 -9.23
C MET A 1 6.88 1.17 -8.50
N LEU A 2 5.66 1.08 -9.05
CA LEU A 2 4.40 1.45 -8.38
C LEU A 2 4.20 0.85 -6.98
N LEU A 3 4.65 -0.39 -6.75
CA LEU A 3 4.55 -1.04 -5.44
C LEU A 3 5.33 -0.29 -4.35
N PHE A 4 6.53 0.20 -4.67
CA PHE A 4 7.33 1.02 -3.76
C PHE A 4 6.73 2.41 -3.58
N GLU A 5 6.26 3.01 -4.66
CA GLU A 5 5.62 4.32 -4.63
C GLU A 5 4.42 4.36 -3.69
N LEU A 6 3.58 3.33 -3.67
CA LEU A 6 2.49 3.19 -2.72
C LEU A 6 2.96 3.18 -1.25
N ALA A 7 4.19 2.71 -0.98
CA ALA A 7 4.74 2.76 0.37
C ALA A 7 5.07 4.20 0.81
N PHE A 8 5.55 5.04 -0.11
CA PHE A 8 5.89 6.44 0.15
C PHE A 8 4.67 7.36 0.03
N ALA A 9 3.98 7.33 -1.11
CA ALA A 9 2.90 8.27 -1.41
C ALA A 9 1.65 8.05 -0.55
N ALA A 10 1.32 6.79 -0.24
CA ALA A 10 0.11 6.43 0.50
C ALA A 10 0.41 5.88 1.91
N GLY A 11 1.68 5.72 2.28
CA GLY A 11 2.07 5.15 3.55
C GLY A 11 1.49 3.77 3.84
N MET A 12 1.11 3.01 2.81
CA MET A 12 0.47 1.70 2.95
C MET A 12 1.41 0.66 3.55
N ARG A 13 0.84 -0.22 4.38
CA ARG A 13 1.58 -1.37 4.92
C ARG A 13 1.89 -2.38 3.80
N GLU A 14 2.94 -3.16 3.98
CA GLU A 14 3.38 -4.20 3.06
C GLU A 14 2.24 -5.13 2.64
N GLY A 15 1.56 -5.73 3.60
CA GLY A 15 0.45 -6.65 3.32
C GLY A 15 -0.75 -5.99 2.63
N GLU A 16 -1.03 -4.72 2.90
CA GLU A 16 -2.08 -3.94 2.23
C GLU A 16 -1.74 -3.72 0.75
N ARG A 17 -0.47 -3.37 0.45
CA ARG A 17 0.00 -3.16 -0.93
C ARG A 17 -0.04 -4.45 -1.75
N TYR A 18 0.32 -5.59 -1.15
CA TYR A 18 0.28 -6.89 -1.82
C TYR A 18 -1.15 -7.36 -2.11
N ALA A 19 -2.08 -6.99 -1.25
CA ALA A 19 -3.49 -7.38 -1.38
C ALA A 19 -4.29 -6.47 -2.32
N LEU A 20 -3.71 -5.39 -2.83
CA LEU A 20 -4.43 -4.37 -3.59
C LEU A 20 -5.05 -4.96 -4.87
N MET A 21 -6.35 -4.74 -5.04
CA MET A 21 -7.17 -5.16 -6.17
C MET A 21 -7.85 -3.95 -6.82
N PRO A 22 -8.21 -4.01 -8.13
CA PRO A 22 -8.84 -2.88 -8.83
C PRO A 22 -10.12 -2.34 -8.18
N TYR A 23 -10.95 -3.19 -7.57
CA TYR A 23 -12.19 -2.75 -6.92
C TYR A 23 -11.98 -1.85 -5.70
N GLU A 24 -10.76 -1.84 -5.12
CA GLU A 24 -10.40 -0.96 -4.00
C GLU A 24 -9.97 0.43 -4.47
N LEU A 25 -9.73 0.60 -5.79
CA LEU A 25 -9.49 1.92 -6.38
C LEU A 25 -10.82 2.60 -6.62
N GLU A 26 -11.10 3.66 -5.87
CA GLU A 26 -12.37 4.40 -5.96
C GLU A 26 -12.13 5.90 -5.88
N GLN A 27 -13.11 6.66 -6.34
CA GLN A 27 -13.14 8.11 -6.13
C GLN A 27 -14.22 8.46 -5.11
N ARG A 28 -13.86 9.31 -4.13
CA ARG A 28 -14.80 9.88 -3.16
C ARG A 28 -14.78 11.39 -3.31
N ASP A 29 -15.94 11.98 -3.55
CA ASP A 29 -16.07 13.43 -3.77
C ASP A 29 -15.13 13.96 -4.87
N GLY A 30 -14.90 13.16 -5.92
CA GLY A 30 -13.99 13.48 -7.01
C GLY A 30 -12.50 13.26 -6.72
N VAL A 31 -12.15 12.85 -5.51
CA VAL A 31 -10.77 12.56 -5.08
C VAL A 31 -10.43 11.10 -5.34
N PRO A 32 -9.40 10.79 -6.16
CA PRO A 32 -8.96 9.42 -6.36
C PRO A 32 -8.28 8.86 -5.10
N GLY A 33 -8.49 7.59 -4.83
CA GLY A 33 -7.89 6.96 -3.64
C GLY A 33 -8.05 5.46 -3.60
N ILE A 34 -7.56 4.90 -2.51
CA ILE A 34 -7.56 3.47 -2.22
C ILE A 34 -8.39 3.22 -0.96
N ASN A 35 -9.43 2.41 -1.10
CA ASN A 35 -10.22 1.94 0.03
C ASN A 35 -9.59 0.67 0.59
N VAL A 36 -8.69 0.82 1.56
CA VAL A 36 -7.94 -0.29 2.16
C VAL A 36 -8.89 -1.16 2.97
N GLN A 37 -9.14 -2.39 2.50
CA GLN A 37 -10.10 -3.32 3.10
C GLN A 37 -9.50 -4.67 3.46
N GLN A 38 -8.29 -4.96 2.96
CA GLN A 38 -7.67 -6.26 3.08
C GLN A 38 -6.15 -6.18 3.12
N GLN A 39 -5.54 -7.29 3.47
CA GLN A 39 -4.10 -7.45 3.52
C GLN A 39 -3.70 -8.89 3.24
N ILE A 40 -2.49 -9.12 2.73
CA ILE A 40 -1.89 -10.45 2.67
C ILE A 40 -1.05 -10.66 3.91
N GLN A 41 -1.25 -11.80 4.57
CA GLN A 41 -0.47 -12.24 5.75
C GLN A 41 -0.01 -13.69 5.59
N GLN A 42 0.99 -14.08 6.38
CA GLN A 42 1.52 -15.44 6.42
C GLN A 42 0.97 -16.16 7.65
N TYR A 43 0.28 -17.28 7.44
CA TYR A 43 -0.28 -18.13 8.50
C TYR A 43 0.18 -19.59 8.41
N GLY A 44 1.10 -19.90 7.52
CA GLY A 44 1.48 -21.28 7.22
C GLY A 44 0.66 -21.86 6.06
N LYS A 45 0.96 -23.11 5.70
CA LYS A 45 0.20 -23.86 4.71
C LYS A 45 -1.19 -24.20 5.23
N PRO A 46 -2.19 -24.49 4.34
CA PRO A 46 -3.56 -24.78 4.77
C PRO A 46 -3.68 -25.83 5.88
N GLU A 47 -2.83 -26.88 5.81
CA GLU A 47 -2.80 -27.97 6.80
C GLU A 47 -2.29 -27.57 8.18
N ASP A 48 -1.47 -26.49 8.28
CA ASP A 48 -0.81 -26.05 9.50
C ASP A 48 -1.27 -24.64 9.95
N ALA A 49 -2.15 -23.99 9.19
CA ALA A 49 -2.52 -22.60 9.42
C ALA A 49 -3.39 -22.44 10.67
N VAL A 50 -2.91 -21.68 11.64
CA VAL A 50 -3.70 -21.30 12.84
C VAL A 50 -4.26 -19.89 12.63
N ILE A 51 -5.50 -19.81 12.17
CA ILE A 51 -6.19 -18.55 11.89
C ILE A 51 -7.22 -18.29 13.00
N PRO A 52 -7.20 -17.09 13.63
CA PRO A 52 -8.22 -16.74 14.62
C PRO A 52 -9.64 -16.83 14.05
N ALA A 53 -10.58 -17.39 14.77
CA ALA A 53 -11.96 -17.61 14.29
C ALA A 53 -12.71 -16.30 13.92
N TRP A 54 -12.30 -15.17 14.47
CA TRP A 54 -12.87 -13.85 14.17
C TRP A 54 -12.31 -13.22 12.88
N LEU A 55 -11.20 -13.76 12.33
CA LEU A 55 -10.53 -13.22 11.15
C LEU A 55 -11.05 -13.91 9.89
N LYS A 56 -11.63 -13.13 8.98
CA LYS A 56 -11.94 -13.65 7.65
C LYS A 56 -10.63 -13.82 6.88
N ALA A 57 -10.36 -15.05 6.45
CA ALA A 57 -9.14 -15.38 5.74
C ALA A 57 -9.45 -16.32 4.56
N GLU A 58 -8.82 -16.06 3.43
CA GLU A 58 -8.87 -16.87 2.22
C GLU A 58 -7.46 -17.30 1.85
N HIS A 59 -7.25 -18.59 1.60
CA HIS A 59 -5.94 -19.07 1.18
C HIS A 59 -5.67 -18.66 -0.27
N LEU A 60 -4.52 -18.01 -0.51
CA LEU A 60 -4.12 -17.59 -1.86
C LEU A 60 -3.07 -18.52 -2.47
N TYR A 61 -1.93 -18.66 -1.78
CA TYR A 61 -0.80 -19.42 -2.31
C TYR A 61 0.23 -19.78 -1.22
N GLY A 62 0.58 -21.04 -1.10
CA GLY A 62 1.59 -21.52 -0.15
C GLY A 62 1.24 -21.16 1.29
N ILE A 63 1.98 -20.23 1.89
CA ILE A 63 1.72 -19.75 3.27
C ILE A 63 0.98 -18.41 3.31
N LEU A 64 0.58 -17.87 2.13
CA LEU A 64 -0.02 -16.55 2.00
C LEU A 64 -1.55 -16.63 2.03
N TRP A 65 -2.14 -15.77 2.84
CA TRP A 65 -3.57 -15.68 3.05
C TRP A 65 -4.03 -14.22 2.86
N LEU A 66 -5.13 -14.05 2.15
CA LEU A 66 -5.85 -12.78 2.09
C LEU A 66 -6.72 -12.68 3.34
N THR A 67 -6.59 -11.59 4.07
CA THR A 67 -7.33 -11.40 5.32
C THR A 67 -7.91 -9.99 5.41
N THR A 68 -9.00 -9.87 6.17
CA THR A 68 -9.46 -8.55 6.61
C THR A 68 -8.45 -7.95 7.60
N PRO A 69 -8.34 -6.63 7.70
CA PRO A 69 -7.54 -6.00 8.74
C PRO A 69 -8.01 -6.37 10.15
N LYS A 70 -7.07 -6.45 11.10
CA LYS A 70 -7.37 -6.84 12.50
C LYS A 70 -8.23 -5.83 13.27
N THR A 71 -8.26 -4.57 12.83
CA THR A 71 -8.96 -3.49 13.55
C THR A 71 -9.81 -2.67 12.58
N HIS A 72 -10.88 -2.09 13.09
CA HIS A 72 -11.76 -1.21 12.31
C HIS A 72 -11.00 0.01 11.76
N ALA A 73 -10.05 0.56 12.51
CA ALA A 73 -9.22 1.69 12.08
C ALA A 73 -8.28 1.38 10.91
N ALA A 74 -8.08 0.11 10.59
CA ALA A 74 -7.29 -0.30 9.43
C ALA A 74 -8.10 -0.25 8.13
N HIS A 75 -9.44 -0.28 8.20
CA HIS A 75 -10.31 0.03 7.07
C HIS A 75 -10.34 1.54 6.88
N ARG A 76 -9.79 2.02 5.78
CA ARG A 76 -9.66 3.45 5.54
C ARG A 76 -9.59 3.77 4.06
N PHE A 77 -10.00 4.97 3.71
CA PHE A 77 -9.73 5.55 2.40
C PHE A 77 -8.43 6.35 2.48
N VAL A 78 -7.50 6.05 1.57
CA VAL A 78 -6.24 6.78 1.43
C VAL A 78 -6.28 7.54 0.12
N PRO A 79 -6.34 8.87 0.13
CA PRO A 79 -6.21 9.67 -1.08
C PRO A 79 -4.86 9.41 -1.76
N ILE A 80 -4.83 9.44 -3.09
CA ILE A 80 -3.58 9.36 -3.87
C ILE A 80 -3.60 10.42 -4.96
N SER A 81 -2.41 10.80 -5.45
CA SER A 81 -2.30 11.76 -6.54
C SER A 81 -2.97 11.22 -7.82
N THR A 82 -3.46 12.15 -8.66
CA THR A 82 -4.04 11.80 -9.97
C THR A 82 -3.03 11.05 -10.84
N SER A 83 -1.75 11.40 -10.77
CA SER A 83 -0.66 10.73 -11.49
C SER A 83 -0.54 9.25 -11.06
N LEU A 84 -0.46 8.98 -9.76
CA LEU A 84 -0.40 7.60 -9.26
C LEU A 84 -1.65 6.79 -9.63
N TRP A 85 -2.84 7.40 -9.52
CA TRP A 85 -4.10 6.82 -9.94
C TRP A 85 -4.10 6.40 -11.41
N GLN A 86 -3.69 7.30 -12.30
CA GLN A 86 -3.64 7.03 -13.74
C GLN A 86 -2.67 5.89 -14.06
N ARG A 87 -1.52 5.84 -13.41
CA ARG A 87 -0.52 4.79 -13.62
C ARG A 87 -0.97 3.43 -13.08
N LEU A 88 -1.70 3.39 -11.97
CA LEU A 88 -2.33 2.14 -11.49
C LEU A 88 -3.34 1.62 -12.51
N TRP A 89 -4.22 2.49 -13.03
CA TRP A 89 -5.20 2.11 -14.05
C TRP A 89 -4.55 1.72 -15.39
N ALA A 90 -3.49 2.40 -15.80
CA ALA A 90 -2.72 2.03 -16.98
C ALA A 90 -2.12 0.63 -16.85
N ARG A 91 -1.56 0.29 -15.66
CA ARG A 91 -1.10 -1.07 -15.37
C ARG A 91 -2.22 -2.09 -15.43
N ILE A 92 -3.34 -1.84 -14.77
CA ILE A 92 -4.51 -2.73 -14.76
C ILE A 92 -4.98 -3.02 -16.19
N LYS A 93 -5.14 -1.97 -17.00
CA LYS A 93 -5.57 -2.08 -18.39
C LYS A 93 -4.55 -2.85 -19.23
N ARG A 94 -3.26 -2.52 -19.12
CA ARG A 94 -2.19 -3.16 -19.90
C ARG A 94 -2.08 -4.65 -19.63
N LEU A 95 -2.25 -5.08 -18.37
CA LEU A 95 -2.13 -6.47 -17.96
C LEU A 95 -3.46 -7.24 -17.95
N GLY A 96 -4.58 -6.60 -18.27
CA GLY A 96 -5.90 -7.23 -18.26
C GLY A 96 -6.35 -7.72 -16.88
N ILE A 97 -5.97 -6.99 -15.80
CA ILE A 97 -6.24 -7.39 -14.41
C ILE A 97 -7.74 -7.23 -14.13
N GLY A 98 -8.37 -8.32 -13.70
CA GLY A 98 -9.80 -8.35 -13.35
C GLY A 98 -10.09 -7.58 -12.04
N PRO A 99 -11.36 -7.22 -11.77
CA PRO A 99 -11.72 -6.39 -10.63
C PRO A 99 -11.29 -6.95 -9.26
N ARG A 100 -11.17 -8.28 -9.15
CA ARG A 100 -10.81 -8.99 -7.92
C ARG A 100 -9.50 -9.77 -8.02
N ASP A 101 -8.67 -9.42 -9.00
CA ASP A 101 -7.34 -9.96 -9.13
C ASP A 101 -6.33 -9.03 -8.46
N LEU A 102 -5.22 -9.58 -7.98
CA LEU A 102 -4.15 -8.78 -7.39
C LEU A 102 -3.49 -7.88 -8.43
N ILE A 103 -3.36 -6.58 -8.13
CA ILE A 103 -2.66 -5.64 -9.02
C ILE A 103 -1.17 -5.98 -9.10
N PHE A 104 -0.59 -6.52 -8.02
CA PHE A 104 0.80 -6.86 -7.94
C PHE A 104 1.00 -8.36 -7.74
N THR A 105 1.55 -8.99 -8.75
CA THR A 105 1.93 -10.41 -8.75
C THR A 105 3.37 -10.54 -9.24
N ASN A 106 3.98 -11.68 -8.97
CA ASN A 106 5.25 -12.06 -9.59
C ASN A 106 5.04 -12.49 -11.06
N SER A 107 6.13 -12.83 -11.76
CA SER A 107 6.10 -13.25 -13.17
C SER A 107 5.27 -14.52 -13.44
N ARG A 108 5.00 -15.32 -12.41
CA ARG A 108 4.15 -16.53 -12.47
C ARG A 108 2.69 -16.26 -12.09
N GLY A 109 2.29 -15.01 -11.87
CA GLY A 109 0.94 -14.65 -11.43
C GLY A 109 0.65 -14.89 -9.95
N ASN A 110 1.63 -15.33 -9.14
CA ASN A 110 1.44 -15.56 -7.71
C ASN A 110 1.59 -14.24 -6.92
N PRO A 111 1.00 -14.16 -5.70
CA PRO A 111 1.15 -12.99 -4.85
C PRO A 111 2.62 -12.65 -4.56
N VAL A 112 2.93 -11.35 -4.47
CA VAL A 112 4.26 -10.88 -4.07
C VAL A 112 4.57 -11.33 -2.64
N ARG A 113 5.81 -11.74 -2.39
CA ARG A 113 6.32 -12.10 -1.06
C ARG A 113 7.23 -11.00 -0.52
N SER A 114 7.28 -10.87 0.80
CA SER A 114 8.21 -9.94 1.48
C SER A 114 9.67 -10.14 1.09
N SER A 115 10.11 -11.39 0.89
CA SER A 115 11.47 -11.69 0.43
C SER A 115 11.74 -11.11 -0.96
N THR A 116 10.81 -11.29 -1.90
CA THR A 116 10.91 -10.76 -3.27
C THR A 116 10.92 -9.22 -3.27
N GLU A 117 10.03 -8.59 -2.51
CA GLU A 117 10.03 -7.12 -2.40
C GLU A 117 11.35 -6.62 -1.80
N ARG A 118 11.82 -7.23 -0.72
CA ARG A 118 13.08 -6.87 -0.07
C ARG A 118 14.27 -7.01 -1.00
N TYR A 119 14.32 -8.09 -1.77
CA TYR A 119 15.37 -8.29 -2.77
C TYR A 119 15.37 -7.16 -3.81
N ASN A 120 14.21 -6.88 -4.42
CA ASN A 120 14.06 -5.83 -5.42
C ASN A 120 14.36 -4.43 -4.85
N TRP A 121 13.93 -4.17 -3.61
CA TRP A 121 14.22 -2.94 -2.90
C TRP A 121 15.73 -2.73 -2.69
N ASN A 122 16.42 -3.75 -2.16
CA ASN A 122 17.87 -3.69 -1.96
C ASN A 122 18.62 -3.52 -3.28
N LYS A 123 18.17 -4.17 -4.36
CA LYS A 123 18.71 -3.99 -5.71
C LYS A 123 18.55 -2.55 -6.19
N ALA A 124 17.39 -1.95 -5.98
CA ALA A 124 17.11 -0.55 -6.34
C ALA A 124 18.01 0.42 -5.54
N LEU A 125 18.13 0.24 -4.21
CA LEU A 125 19.03 1.04 -3.37
C LEU A 125 20.48 0.95 -3.85
N LYS A 126 20.95 -0.26 -4.14
CA LYS A 126 22.31 -0.46 -4.65
C LYS A 126 22.53 0.23 -5.99
N ALA A 127 21.58 0.13 -6.92
CA ALA A 127 21.64 0.80 -8.22
C ALA A 127 21.67 2.32 -8.10
N ALA A 128 20.98 2.88 -7.10
CA ALA A 128 20.95 4.30 -6.78
C ALA A 128 22.12 4.76 -5.88
N SER A 129 23.06 3.88 -5.51
CA SER A 129 24.15 4.15 -4.58
C SER A 129 23.67 4.69 -3.22
N LEU A 130 22.50 4.23 -2.76
CA LEU A 130 21.91 4.61 -1.49
C LEU A 130 22.26 3.60 -0.39
N PRO A 131 22.33 4.06 0.89
CA PRO A 131 22.57 3.17 2.02
C PRO A 131 21.43 2.16 2.19
N PRO A 132 21.69 0.97 2.76
CA PRO A 132 20.67 -0.03 3.00
C PRO A 132 19.68 0.44 4.07
N VAL A 133 18.41 0.56 3.68
CA VAL A 133 17.28 0.85 4.56
C VAL A 133 16.13 -0.12 4.26
N THR A 134 15.30 -0.43 5.24
CA THR A 134 14.14 -1.30 5.01
C THR A 134 13.05 -0.57 4.25
N ILE A 135 12.26 -1.28 3.44
CA ILE A 135 11.10 -0.67 2.75
C ILE A 135 10.06 -0.15 3.75
N HIS A 136 10.01 -0.67 4.98
CA HIS A 136 9.15 -0.15 6.04
C HIS A 136 9.51 1.31 6.41
N SER A 137 10.75 1.73 6.19
CA SER A 137 11.19 3.12 6.36
C SER A 137 10.45 4.09 5.44
N ALA A 138 9.91 3.63 4.30
CA ALA A 138 9.06 4.45 3.43
C ALA A 138 7.81 4.96 4.18
N ARG A 139 7.16 4.09 4.94
CA ARG A 139 6.01 4.49 5.76
C ARG A 139 6.40 5.43 6.91
N HIS A 140 7.58 5.25 7.52
CA HIS A 140 8.11 6.19 8.51
C HIS A 140 8.42 7.54 7.86
N TRP A 141 8.94 7.53 6.64
CA TRP A 141 9.18 8.74 5.87
C TRP A 141 7.87 9.51 5.62
N THR A 142 6.80 8.83 5.15
CA THR A 142 5.47 9.43 4.97
C THR A 142 4.97 10.05 6.28
N ALA A 143 5.06 9.32 7.40
CA ALA A 143 4.67 9.83 8.71
C ALA A 143 5.47 11.07 9.12
N SER A 144 6.76 11.12 8.80
CA SER A 144 7.63 12.25 9.08
C SER A 144 7.33 13.45 8.19
N MET A 145 7.07 13.22 6.90
CA MET A 145 6.72 14.30 5.94
C MET A 145 5.39 14.93 6.30
N THR A 146 4.37 14.13 6.62
CA THR A 146 3.07 14.65 7.07
C THR A 146 3.16 15.42 8.38
N ALA A 147 4.04 15.01 9.30
CA ALA A 147 4.31 15.74 10.54
C ALA A 147 5.03 17.09 10.27
N ARG A 148 6.03 17.10 9.39
CA ARG A 148 6.76 18.33 8.99
C ARG A 148 5.87 19.34 8.28
N ALA A 149 4.89 18.86 7.50
CA ALA A 149 3.88 19.71 6.86
C ALA A 149 2.81 20.20 7.84
N ASN A 150 2.98 19.99 9.15
CA ASN A 150 2.02 20.33 10.19
C ASN A 150 0.62 19.74 9.95
N MET A 151 0.55 18.56 9.28
CA MET A 151 -0.72 17.87 9.11
C MET A 151 -1.30 17.51 10.48
N PRO A 152 -2.56 17.83 10.76
CA PRO A 152 -3.21 17.49 12.03
C PRO A 152 -3.14 16.01 12.37
N ASP A 153 -3.01 15.66 13.65
CA ASP A 153 -2.82 14.28 14.10
C ASP A 153 -3.98 13.34 13.72
N ASP A 154 -5.21 13.85 13.72
CA ASP A 154 -6.40 13.11 13.29
C ASP A 154 -6.33 12.76 11.79
N ALA A 155 -5.90 13.70 10.93
CA ALA A 155 -5.70 13.46 9.50
C ALA A 155 -4.59 12.44 9.25
N ARG A 156 -3.45 12.56 9.95
CA ARG A 156 -2.34 11.57 9.86
C ARG A 156 -2.81 10.19 10.29
N THR A 157 -3.57 10.11 11.39
CA THR A 157 -4.13 8.85 11.88
C THR A 157 -5.10 8.23 10.89
N ALA A 158 -5.97 9.03 10.27
CA ALA A 158 -6.91 8.57 9.25
C ALA A 158 -6.18 7.99 8.02
N ILE A 159 -5.15 8.68 7.52
CA ILE A 159 -4.37 8.22 6.36
C ILE A 159 -3.53 6.99 6.70
N MET A 160 -2.80 7.04 7.81
CA MET A 160 -1.86 5.98 8.19
C MET A 160 -2.54 4.76 8.81
N GLY A 161 -3.77 4.87 9.32
CA GLY A 161 -4.46 3.77 10.00
C GLY A 161 -3.73 3.34 11.28
N HIS A 162 -3.26 4.28 12.09
CA HIS A 162 -2.68 4.00 13.40
C HIS A 162 -3.78 3.78 14.43
N THR A 163 -3.68 2.73 15.22
CA THR A 163 -4.54 2.43 16.37
C THR A 163 -3.93 3.00 17.66
N SER A 164 -3.67 4.28 17.75
CA SER A 164 -3.29 4.88 19.03
C SER A 164 -4.54 5.08 19.88
N ILE A 165 -4.62 4.39 20.99
CA ILE A 165 -5.75 4.34 21.94
C ILE A 165 -6.05 5.73 22.57
N THR A 166 -5.14 6.68 22.48
CA THR A 166 -5.24 7.97 23.17
C THR A 166 -6.10 9.02 22.45
N MET A 167 -6.59 8.74 21.22
CA MET A 167 -7.32 9.73 20.41
C MET A 167 -8.74 9.32 19.98
N THR A 168 -9.43 8.51 20.75
CA THR A 168 -10.78 8.04 20.40
C THR A 168 -11.86 9.15 20.48
N ASN A 169 -11.56 10.32 21.01
CA ASN A 169 -12.57 11.34 21.32
C ASN A 169 -12.62 12.56 20.37
N HIS A 170 -11.80 12.63 19.33
CA HIS A 170 -11.83 13.73 18.36
C HIS A 170 -11.67 13.29 16.91
N TYR A 171 -12.39 12.23 16.48
CA TYR A 171 -12.60 12.02 15.06
C TYR A 171 -13.62 13.07 14.56
N THR A 172 -13.15 14.26 14.27
CA THR A 172 -13.83 15.10 13.30
C THR A 172 -13.77 14.35 11.99
N HIS A 173 -14.93 14.01 11.42
CA HIS A 173 -15.04 13.44 10.08
C HIS A 173 -14.48 14.48 9.10
N ARG A 174 -13.18 14.40 8.80
CA ARG A 174 -12.61 15.23 7.74
C ARG A 174 -13.14 14.72 6.41
N ASP A 175 -13.58 15.64 5.59
CA ASP A 175 -13.97 15.31 4.22
C ASP A 175 -12.74 14.84 3.41
N THR A 176 -13.01 14.05 2.38
CA THR A 176 -11.99 13.42 1.55
C THR A 176 -11.10 14.45 0.83
N ALA A 177 -11.68 15.58 0.40
CA ALA A 177 -10.94 16.63 -0.29
C ALA A 177 -9.92 17.30 0.63
N SER A 178 -10.29 17.58 1.89
CA SER A 178 -9.36 18.11 2.90
C SER A 178 -8.20 17.16 3.18
N LEU A 179 -8.46 15.85 3.27
CA LEU A 179 -7.39 14.85 3.46
C LEU A 179 -6.45 14.78 2.25
N ALA A 180 -6.98 14.85 1.04
CA ALA A 180 -6.19 14.87 -0.19
C ALA A 180 -5.28 16.10 -0.25
N ALA A 181 -5.85 17.30 -0.04
CA ALA A 181 -5.08 18.55 -0.06
C ALA A 181 -3.93 18.56 0.96
N LEU A 182 -4.18 18.05 2.17
CA LEU A 182 -3.15 17.92 3.20
C LEU A 182 -2.05 16.91 2.79
N LEU A 183 -2.42 15.82 2.13
CA LEU A 183 -1.44 14.83 1.68
C LEU A 183 -0.61 15.36 0.52
N ASP A 184 -1.22 16.01 -0.47
CA ASP A 184 -0.53 16.64 -1.60
C ASP A 184 0.45 17.73 -1.14
N GLN A 185 0.09 18.50 -0.11
CA GLN A 185 0.99 19.49 0.49
C GLN A 185 2.18 18.83 1.21
N ALA A 186 1.99 17.68 1.82
CA ALA A 186 2.99 17.01 2.64
C ALA A 186 3.94 16.12 1.84
N ILE A 187 3.42 15.47 0.80
CA ILE A 187 4.14 14.46 0.02
C ILE A 187 4.34 15.03 -1.39
N PRO A 188 5.58 15.28 -1.82
CA PRO A 188 5.85 15.71 -3.18
C PRO A 188 5.40 14.64 -4.17
N ASP A 189 4.99 15.05 -5.37
CA ASP A 189 4.79 14.09 -6.45
C ASP A 189 6.12 13.37 -6.70
N LEU A 190 6.14 12.06 -6.52
CA LEU A 190 7.33 11.24 -6.68
C LEU A 190 7.64 10.95 -8.15
N HIS A 191 6.90 11.60 -9.04
CA HIS A 191 7.04 11.47 -10.48
C HIS A 191 7.59 12.76 -11.07
N ASP A 192 8.86 12.72 -11.38
CA ASP A 192 9.45 13.61 -12.37
C ASP A 192 9.23 12.94 -13.75
N ASP A 193 8.90 13.72 -14.79
CA ASP A 193 8.52 13.27 -16.14
C ASP A 193 9.60 12.48 -16.90
N THR A 194 10.59 11.95 -16.23
CA THR A 194 11.61 11.08 -16.79
C THR A 194 11.13 9.65 -16.93
N GLU A 195 11.30 9.10 -18.13
CA GLU A 195 10.90 7.78 -18.62
C GLU A 195 10.83 6.68 -17.55
N ILE A 196 9.64 6.07 -17.41
CA ILE A 196 9.40 4.94 -16.52
C ILE A 196 10.12 3.71 -17.06
N ILE A 197 11.30 3.41 -16.54
CA ILE A 197 11.87 2.08 -16.69
C ILE A 197 11.13 1.18 -15.68
N GLU A 198 10.13 0.46 -16.16
CA GLU A 198 9.49 -0.60 -15.36
C GLU A 198 10.52 -1.71 -15.11
N ALA A 199 11.06 -1.74 -13.89
CA ALA A 199 11.81 -2.90 -13.44
C ALA A 199 10.82 -4.07 -13.27
N GLU A 200 10.93 -5.09 -14.11
CA GLU A 200 10.23 -6.36 -13.91
C GLU A 200 10.60 -6.91 -12.52
N ILE A 201 9.59 -7.44 -11.81
CA ILE A 201 9.81 -8.15 -10.56
C ILE A 201 10.53 -9.45 -10.91
N ILE A 202 11.85 -9.46 -10.71
CA ILE A 202 12.70 -10.63 -11.01
C ILE A 202 12.58 -11.58 -9.81
N GLU A 203 12.23 -12.84 -10.10
CA GLU A 203 12.25 -13.91 -9.10
C GLU A 203 13.70 -14.34 -8.81
N GLU A 204 13.97 -14.54 -7.52
CA GLU A 204 15.10 -15.33 -7.08
C GLU A 204 14.84 -16.78 -7.50
N THR A 205 15.58 -17.29 -8.46
CA THR A 205 15.66 -18.74 -8.76
C THR A 205 16.38 -19.39 -7.58
N ALA A 206 15.63 -20.11 -6.76
CA ALA A 206 16.14 -21.01 -5.73
C ALA A 206 16.50 -22.35 -6.35
#